data_3bb18d50e314e4f942a5751146883ed5
#
_entry.id   3bb18d50e314e4f942a5751146883ed5
#
_cell.length_a   1.000
_cell.length_b   1.000
_cell.length_c   1.000
_cell.angle_alpha   90.00
_cell.angle_beta   90.00
_cell.angle_gamma   90.00
#
_symmetry.space_group_name_H-M   'P 1'
#
loop_
_entity.id
_entity.type
_entity.pdbx_description
1 polymer ?
#
loop_
_entity_poly.entity_id
_entity_poly.type
_entity_poly.pdbx_seq_one_letter_code
_entity_poly.pdbx_strand_id
1 'polypeptide(L)'
;MIRYRPKLFLRSRGLFQTAALVGLLGSAGLVCAQSEGASGTAGGDIMRGWRHFHDKKCVECHAVWDQGGRVGPDLGRIRAGRLTAGELAGVMWNHIPKMLGQMREGGHPPVTLSQEEMTDLFTLIFFVRQLDEPGDPVRGESILRAKGCSECHQTRAAGESIGPDLARWGRYANPIVWAQLMWEHAPLMEEAMRRSGIAWPKLDGSDLVHIVAYVRSTGTSGEKIYLSPGSVARGEALFREKNCYQCHPGTGPDLAAADLPVSVGALASRMWNHSLSMMRMMAERDVSRPPLTAQELADIVAYVLALGTADREGSAAVGKKVFTQKGCGQCHQEASDSPAPRLSGGDLGAEIRPVHMATAMWNHGETMLERMTEAGLSWPVFNDQEMIDLLAFLNTPDVQRPPVGPGDR
;
A
#
# COMPACT_ATOMS: atom_id res chain seq x y z
N MET A 1 -26.80 32.28 -22.43
CA MET A 1 -26.94 31.53 -23.69
C MET A 1 -25.72 31.78 -24.57
N ILE A 2 -24.76 30.92 -24.57
CA ILE A 2 -23.62 30.96 -25.50
C ILE A 2 -23.52 29.55 -26.11
N ARG A 3 -23.85 29.47 -27.39
CA ARG A 3 -23.81 28.22 -28.19
C ARG A 3 -22.41 28.00 -28.71
N TYR A 4 -21.83 26.87 -28.40
CA TYR A 4 -20.56 26.40 -28.98
C TYR A 4 -20.84 25.60 -30.25
N ARG A 5 -20.23 25.99 -31.37
CA ARG A 5 -20.27 25.26 -32.65
C ARG A 5 -18.92 24.60 -32.90
N PRO A 6 -18.86 23.32 -33.27
CA PRO A 6 -17.62 22.70 -33.67
C PRO A 6 -17.26 23.01 -35.11
N LYS A 7 -15.99 23.33 -35.39
CA LYS A 7 -15.44 23.45 -36.74
C LYS A 7 -14.91 22.09 -37.22
N LEU A 8 -15.49 21.61 -38.32
CA LEU A 8 -14.90 20.55 -39.15
C LEU A 8 -13.62 21.09 -39.83
N PHE A 9 -12.55 20.30 -39.78
CA PHE A 9 -11.41 20.50 -40.69
C PHE A 9 -11.26 19.33 -41.65
N LEU A 10 -11.25 19.68 -42.96
CA LEU A 10 -11.14 18.79 -44.09
C LEU A 10 -9.72 18.21 -44.24
N ARG A 11 -9.72 17.01 -44.79
CA ARG A 11 -8.56 16.27 -45.29
C ARG A 11 -7.87 17.00 -46.46
N SER A 12 -6.53 16.99 -46.45
CA SER A 12 -5.76 17.09 -47.70
C SER A 12 -4.80 15.90 -47.80
N ARG A 13 -4.95 15.13 -48.86
CA ARG A 13 -4.04 14.08 -49.35
C ARG A 13 -2.87 14.75 -50.05
N GLY A 14 -1.65 14.36 -49.74
CA GLY A 14 -0.45 14.67 -50.54
C GLY A 14 0.43 13.44 -50.59
N LEU A 15 0.48 12.80 -51.78
CA LEU A 15 1.53 11.84 -52.17
C LEU A 15 2.85 12.60 -52.39
N PHE A 16 4.00 12.05 -51.94
CA PHE A 16 5.24 12.05 -52.74
C PHE A 16 6.23 11.00 -52.20
N GLN A 17 6.59 10.12 -53.03
CA GLN A 17 7.70 9.30 -53.46
C GLN A 17 8.99 9.25 -52.61
N THR A 18 9.33 8.04 -52.28
CA THR A 18 10.60 7.27 -52.31
C THR A 18 11.94 7.99 -52.38
N ALA A 19 12.82 7.76 -51.40
CA ALA A 19 14.23 7.52 -51.60
C ALA A 19 14.77 6.61 -50.49
N ALA A 20 15.31 5.46 -50.88
CA ALA A 20 15.98 4.52 -50.03
C ALA A 20 17.40 5.04 -49.70
N LEU A 21 17.77 5.05 -48.42
CA LEU A 21 19.17 5.07 -48.00
C LEU A 21 19.34 4.03 -46.92
N VAL A 22 20.05 2.96 -47.25
CA VAL A 22 20.54 1.93 -46.34
C VAL A 22 21.66 2.55 -45.47
N GLY A 23 21.40 2.68 -44.19
CA GLY A 23 22.41 3.05 -43.20
C GLY A 23 22.34 2.06 -42.07
N LEU A 24 23.26 1.09 -42.02
CA LEU A 24 23.57 0.27 -40.87
C LEU A 24 24.03 1.17 -39.71
N LEU A 25 23.18 1.35 -38.71
CA LEU A 25 23.63 1.80 -37.38
C LEU A 25 23.08 0.82 -36.37
N GLY A 26 24.01 0.16 -35.70
CA GLY A 26 23.73 -0.80 -34.64
C GLY A 26 22.87 -0.18 -33.56
N SER A 27 21.67 -0.71 -33.41
CA SER A 27 20.81 -0.47 -32.25
C SER A 27 21.42 -1.16 -31.03
N ALA A 28 22.26 -0.41 -30.31
CA ALA A 28 22.47 -0.71 -28.89
C ALA A 28 21.12 -0.51 -28.19
N GLY A 29 20.39 -1.59 -28.02
CA GLY A 29 19.19 -1.61 -27.20
C GLY A 29 19.58 -1.19 -25.80
N LEU A 30 19.25 0.05 -25.40
CA LEU A 30 19.12 0.41 -24.00
C LEU A 30 17.99 -0.48 -23.45
N VAL A 31 18.37 -1.60 -22.86
CA VAL A 31 17.52 -2.28 -21.90
C VAL A 31 17.41 -1.29 -20.73
N CYS A 32 16.32 -0.51 -20.71
CA CYS A 32 15.86 0.12 -19.49
C CYS A 32 15.60 -1.03 -18.53
N ALA A 33 16.56 -1.34 -17.66
CA ALA A 33 16.31 -2.07 -16.45
C ALA A 33 15.22 -1.27 -15.72
N GLN A 34 13.99 -1.77 -15.76
CA GLN A 34 12.95 -1.30 -14.88
C GLN A 34 13.48 -1.55 -13.48
N SER A 35 13.84 -0.48 -12.78
CA SER A 35 14.08 -0.54 -11.34
C SER A 35 12.75 -0.99 -10.74
N GLU A 36 12.64 -2.30 -10.45
CA GLU A 36 11.55 -2.82 -9.64
C GLU A 36 11.60 -2.07 -8.32
N GLY A 37 10.61 -1.19 -8.14
CA GLY A 37 10.52 -0.33 -6.97
C GLY A 37 10.55 -1.15 -5.69
N ALA A 38 11.17 -0.59 -4.68
CA ALA A 38 11.49 -1.18 -3.38
C ALA A 38 10.31 -1.62 -2.52
N SER A 39 9.09 -1.73 -3.05
CA SER A 39 7.95 -2.30 -2.31
C SER A 39 7.78 -3.77 -2.69
N GLY A 40 7.87 -4.67 -1.73
CA GLY A 40 7.72 -6.12 -1.91
C GLY A 40 6.35 -6.59 -2.47
N THR A 41 5.49 -5.63 -2.83
CA THR A 41 4.16 -5.83 -3.45
C THR A 41 4.08 -5.26 -4.87
N ALA A 42 5.21 -4.84 -5.47
CA ALA A 42 5.23 -4.36 -6.84
C ALA A 42 4.76 -5.47 -7.80
N GLY A 43 3.59 -5.28 -8.42
CA GLY A 43 3.02 -6.18 -9.41
C GLY A 43 1.72 -6.88 -9.03
N GLY A 44 1.26 -6.82 -7.78
CA GLY A 44 -0.03 -7.41 -7.38
C GLY A 44 -1.24 -6.54 -7.74
N ASP A 45 -2.40 -7.17 -7.91
CA ASP A 45 -3.67 -6.53 -8.21
C ASP A 45 -4.68 -6.75 -7.08
N ILE A 46 -5.21 -5.66 -6.52
CA ILE A 46 -6.14 -5.70 -5.38
C ILE A 46 -7.43 -6.44 -5.73
N MET A 47 -7.94 -6.27 -6.95
CA MET A 47 -9.21 -6.89 -7.35
C MET A 47 -9.05 -8.38 -7.63
N ARG A 48 -7.90 -8.82 -8.17
CA ARG A 48 -7.56 -10.24 -8.25
C ARG A 48 -7.36 -10.82 -6.85
N GLY A 49 -6.64 -10.12 -5.97
CA GLY A 49 -6.46 -10.51 -4.57
C GLY A 49 -7.79 -10.71 -3.85
N TRP A 50 -8.77 -9.82 -4.07
CA TRP A 50 -10.12 -9.97 -3.52
C TRP A 50 -10.83 -11.24 -4.07
N ARG A 51 -10.70 -11.51 -5.37
CA ARG A 51 -11.25 -12.77 -5.96
C ARG A 51 -10.55 -13.99 -5.36
N HIS A 52 -9.20 -14.00 -5.28
CA HIS A 52 -8.46 -15.10 -4.67
C HIS A 52 -8.85 -15.33 -3.21
N PHE A 53 -9.07 -14.25 -2.44
CA PHE A 53 -9.52 -14.33 -1.06
C PHE A 53 -10.85 -15.09 -0.91
N HIS A 54 -11.76 -14.91 -1.88
CA HIS A 54 -13.04 -15.64 -1.92
C HIS A 54 -12.89 -17.04 -2.52
N ASP A 55 -12.25 -17.18 -3.67
CA ASP A 55 -12.13 -18.45 -4.41
C ASP A 55 -11.31 -19.48 -3.63
N LYS A 56 -10.28 -19.03 -2.92
CA LYS A 56 -9.44 -19.87 -2.05
C LYS A 56 -10.01 -20.00 -0.63
N LYS A 57 -11.24 -19.55 -0.39
CA LYS A 57 -11.97 -19.74 0.87
C LYS A 57 -11.39 -19.05 2.10
N CYS A 58 -10.44 -18.13 1.95
CA CYS A 58 -9.90 -17.36 3.07
C CYS A 58 -11.01 -16.60 3.83
N VAL A 59 -12.02 -16.11 3.10
CA VAL A 59 -13.20 -15.40 3.62
C VAL A 59 -14.05 -16.25 4.57
N GLU A 60 -13.98 -17.57 4.51
CA GLU A 60 -14.76 -18.44 5.40
C GLU A 60 -14.24 -18.39 6.86
N CYS A 61 -12.94 -18.08 7.03
CA CYS A 61 -12.31 -17.94 8.35
C CYS A 61 -12.00 -16.48 8.70
N HIS A 62 -11.58 -15.66 7.73
CA HIS A 62 -11.16 -14.27 7.95
C HIS A 62 -12.21 -13.28 7.44
N ALA A 63 -12.53 -12.28 8.26
CA ALA A 63 -13.31 -11.12 7.81
C ALA A 63 -12.40 -10.03 7.24
N VAL A 64 -12.98 -9.16 6.43
CA VAL A 64 -12.48 -7.83 6.10
C VAL A 64 -13.60 -6.85 6.43
N TRP A 65 -13.41 -5.99 7.42
CA TRP A 65 -14.42 -5.04 7.92
C TRP A 65 -15.76 -5.71 8.28
N ASP A 66 -15.70 -6.73 9.11
CA ASP A 66 -16.84 -7.57 9.56
C ASP A 66 -17.52 -8.39 8.43
N GLN A 67 -17.02 -8.33 7.19
CA GLN A 67 -17.53 -9.15 6.09
C GLN A 67 -16.69 -10.41 5.95
N GLY A 68 -17.21 -11.55 6.36
CA GLY A 68 -16.54 -12.86 6.32
C GLY A 68 -16.64 -13.65 7.63
N GLY A 69 -15.79 -14.67 7.75
CA GLY A 69 -15.71 -15.54 8.91
C GLY A 69 -15.11 -14.85 10.15
N ARG A 70 -15.30 -15.52 11.31
CA ARG A 70 -14.80 -15.05 12.61
C ARG A 70 -13.89 -16.04 13.32
N VAL A 71 -13.42 -17.05 12.59
CA VAL A 71 -12.47 -18.06 13.11
C VAL A 71 -11.08 -17.44 13.21
N GLY A 72 -10.68 -16.72 12.16
CA GLY A 72 -9.46 -15.91 12.12
C GLY A 72 -9.71 -14.45 12.46
N PRO A 73 -8.64 -13.65 12.62
CA PRO A 73 -8.75 -12.21 12.84
C PRO A 73 -9.35 -11.51 11.62
N ASP A 74 -10.02 -10.37 11.86
CA ASP A 74 -10.46 -9.44 10.81
C ASP A 74 -9.24 -8.72 10.22
N LEU A 75 -8.92 -9.02 8.96
CA LEU A 75 -7.72 -8.52 8.28
C LEU A 75 -7.76 -7.00 8.02
N GLY A 76 -8.95 -6.41 7.92
CA GLY A 76 -9.11 -4.97 7.79
C GLY A 76 -8.86 -4.20 9.10
N ARG A 77 -8.95 -4.87 10.24
CA ARG A 77 -8.83 -4.26 11.58
C ARG A 77 -7.51 -4.52 12.30
N ILE A 78 -6.62 -5.31 11.73
CA ILE A 78 -5.30 -5.55 12.32
C ILE A 78 -4.46 -4.28 12.17
N ARG A 79 -4.38 -3.46 13.21
CA ARG A 79 -3.69 -2.17 13.21
C ARG A 79 -2.40 -2.15 14.03
N ALA A 80 -1.73 -3.25 14.17
CA ALA A 80 -0.43 -3.29 14.83
C ALA A 80 0.66 -2.69 13.92
N GLY A 81 0.87 -1.37 14.01
CA GLY A 81 2.00 -0.69 13.39
C GLY A 81 2.10 -0.77 11.85
N ARG A 82 3.23 -0.37 11.33
CA ARG A 82 3.65 -0.64 9.95
C ARG A 82 3.91 -2.14 9.82
N LEU A 83 3.35 -2.76 8.80
CA LEU A 83 3.63 -4.13 8.44
C LEU A 83 4.42 -4.12 7.14
N THR A 84 5.61 -4.71 7.14
CA THR A 84 6.41 -4.90 5.92
C THR A 84 6.05 -6.22 5.24
N ALA A 85 6.55 -6.43 4.02
CA ALA A 85 6.29 -7.68 3.31
C ALA A 85 6.95 -8.88 4.02
N GLY A 86 8.15 -8.69 4.58
CA GLY A 86 8.83 -9.73 5.35
C GLY A 86 8.14 -10.03 6.68
N GLU A 87 7.66 -9.00 7.38
CA GLU A 87 6.86 -9.19 8.58
C GLU A 87 5.57 -9.95 8.28
N LEU A 88 4.87 -9.61 7.17
CA LEU A 88 3.68 -10.35 6.74
C LEU A 88 3.99 -11.82 6.43
N ALA A 89 5.10 -12.09 5.74
CA ALA A 89 5.54 -13.46 5.49
C ALA A 89 5.82 -14.21 6.79
N GLY A 90 6.47 -13.57 7.76
CA GLY A 90 6.71 -14.12 9.10
C GLY A 90 5.42 -14.39 9.87
N VAL A 91 4.47 -13.44 9.84
CA VAL A 91 3.15 -13.60 10.46
C VAL A 91 2.38 -14.76 9.82
N MET A 92 2.37 -14.87 8.50
CA MET A 92 1.73 -15.99 7.81
C MET A 92 2.34 -17.32 8.21
N TRP A 93 3.67 -17.42 8.22
CA TRP A 93 4.37 -18.60 8.68
C TRP A 93 3.98 -19.01 10.10
N ASN A 94 3.98 -18.08 11.04
CA ASN A 94 3.63 -18.32 12.44
C ASN A 94 2.20 -18.86 12.60
N HIS A 95 1.31 -18.58 11.64
CA HIS A 95 -0.10 -18.97 11.67
C HIS A 95 -0.40 -20.28 10.92
N ILE A 96 0.52 -20.79 10.10
CA ILE A 96 0.31 -22.01 9.28
C ILE A 96 -0.25 -23.18 10.10
N PRO A 97 0.35 -23.59 11.24
CA PRO A 97 -0.16 -24.72 11.99
C PRO A 97 -1.61 -24.54 12.46
N LYS A 98 -1.96 -23.34 12.90
CA LYS A 98 -3.31 -23.01 13.36
C LYS A 98 -4.30 -22.97 12.19
N MET A 99 -3.92 -22.37 11.06
CA MET A 99 -4.76 -22.32 9.88
C MET A 99 -5.03 -23.73 9.33
N LEU A 100 -4.00 -24.56 9.18
CA LEU A 100 -4.15 -25.95 8.75
C LEU A 100 -5.02 -26.76 9.71
N GLY A 101 -4.86 -26.58 11.01
CA GLY A 101 -5.70 -27.22 12.03
C GLY A 101 -7.16 -26.86 11.86
N GLN A 102 -7.48 -25.57 11.73
CA GLN A 102 -8.85 -25.09 11.53
C GLN A 102 -9.45 -25.53 10.19
N MET A 103 -8.64 -25.60 9.13
CA MET A 103 -9.08 -26.13 7.83
C MET A 103 -9.47 -27.60 7.94
N ARG A 104 -8.67 -28.43 8.61
CA ARG A 104 -8.97 -29.85 8.85
C ARG A 104 -10.24 -30.02 9.69
N GLU A 105 -10.39 -29.28 10.78
CA GLU A 105 -11.58 -29.29 11.64
C GLU A 105 -12.85 -28.88 10.87
N GLY A 106 -12.74 -27.88 9.98
CA GLY A 106 -13.82 -27.43 9.10
C GLY A 106 -14.07 -28.30 7.88
N GLY A 107 -13.29 -29.35 7.65
CA GLY A 107 -13.40 -30.22 6.46
C GLY A 107 -12.96 -29.55 5.16
N HIS A 108 -12.15 -28.48 5.23
CA HIS A 108 -11.62 -27.78 4.08
C HIS A 108 -10.29 -28.44 3.64
N PRO A 109 -10.13 -28.77 2.35
CA PRO A 109 -8.84 -29.27 1.87
C PRO A 109 -7.78 -28.18 1.89
N PRO A 110 -6.49 -28.54 2.02
CA PRO A 110 -5.39 -27.59 1.86
C PRO A 110 -5.46 -26.90 0.50
N VAL A 111 -5.20 -25.60 0.51
CA VAL A 111 -5.26 -24.75 -0.68
C VAL A 111 -3.85 -24.43 -1.13
N THR A 112 -3.52 -24.70 -2.38
CA THR A 112 -2.26 -24.26 -2.99
C THR A 112 -2.41 -22.84 -3.57
N LEU A 113 -1.34 -22.07 -3.46
CA LEU A 113 -1.25 -20.70 -4.00
C LEU A 113 -0.08 -20.61 -4.98
N SER A 114 -0.33 -20.04 -6.15
CA SER A 114 0.74 -19.61 -7.04
C SER A 114 1.42 -18.36 -6.47
N GLN A 115 2.59 -18.04 -7.01
CA GLN A 115 3.29 -16.83 -6.62
C GLN A 115 2.51 -15.55 -6.97
N GLU A 116 1.82 -15.54 -8.11
CA GLU A 116 0.95 -14.44 -8.52
C GLU A 116 -0.24 -14.28 -7.55
N GLU A 117 -0.92 -15.37 -7.22
CA GLU A 117 -2.03 -15.37 -6.26
C GLU A 117 -1.58 -14.86 -4.88
N MET A 118 -0.40 -15.27 -4.39
CA MET A 118 0.16 -14.79 -3.14
C MET A 118 0.50 -13.30 -3.21
N THR A 119 1.06 -12.83 -4.32
CA THR A 119 1.36 -11.41 -4.54
C THR A 119 0.10 -10.56 -4.51
N ASP A 120 -0.97 -11.02 -5.17
CA ASP A 120 -2.26 -10.35 -5.18
C ASP A 120 -2.91 -10.33 -3.78
N LEU A 121 -2.80 -11.43 -3.02
CA LEU A 121 -3.28 -11.50 -1.63
C LEU A 121 -2.50 -10.56 -0.70
N PHE A 122 -1.18 -10.49 -0.82
CA PHE A 122 -0.37 -9.53 -0.08
C PHE A 122 -0.80 -8.09 -0.39
N THR A 123 -0.96 -7.78 -1.68
CA THR A 123 -1.43 -6.46 -2.13
C THR A 123 -2.81 -6.13 -1.57
N LEU A 124 -3.74 -7.09 -1.55
CA LEU A 124 -5.04 -6.94 -0.90
C LEU A 124 -4.90 -6.66 0.59
N ILE A 125 -4.12 -7.46 1.33
CA ILE A 125 -3.96 -7.31 2.79
C ILE A 125 -3.38 -5.94 3.12
N PHE A 126 -2.38 -5.47 2.39
CA PHE A 126 -1.84 -4.11 2.57
C PHE A 126 -2.90 -3.06 2.29
N PHE A 127 -3.66 -3.19 1.21
CA PHE A 127 -4.71 -2.25 0.85
C PHE A 127 -5.81 -2.16 1.91
N VAL A 128 -6.37 -3.28 2.36
CA VAL A 128 -7.48 -3.27 3.34
C VAL A 128 -7.05 -2.71 4.69
N ARG A 129 -5.79 -2.85 5.07
CA ARG A 129 -5.22 -2.25 6.28
C ARG A 129 -5.05 -0.74 6.21
N GLN A 130 -4.96 -0.18 5.01
CA GLN A 130 -4.87 1.26 4.77
C GLN A 130 -6.24 1.96 4.73
N LEU A 131 -7.32 1.18 4.66
CA LEU A 131 -8.66 1.74 4.73
C LEU A 131 -8.99 2.22 6.14
N ASP A 132 -9.77 3.29 6.21
CA ASP A 132 -10.27 3.80 7.47
C ASP A 132 -11.52 3.02 7.92
N GLU A 133 -11.75 2.98 9.23
CA GLU A 133 -13.04 2.55 9.74
C GLU A 133 -14.16 3.47 9.23
N PRO A 134 -15.38 2.94 9.04
CA PRO A 134 -16.50 3.77 8.67
C PRO A 134 -16.67 4.95 9.63
N GLY A 135 -16.76 6.15 9.07
CA GLY A 135 -16.90 7.36 9.88
C GLY A 135 -18.26 7.42 10.58
N ASP A 136 -18.27 7.99 11.77
CA ASP A 136 -19.48 8.29 12.55
C ASP A 136 -20.02 9.68 12.18
N PRO A 137 -21.22 9.80 11.62
CA PRO A 137 -21.80 11.08 11.22
C PRO A 137 -22.09 12.03 12.40
N VAL A 138 -22.40 11.51 13.58
CA VAL A 138 -22.67 12.35 14.77
C VAL A 138 -21.37 13.01 15.24
N ARG A 139 -20.29 12.24 15.30
CA ARG A 139 -18.96 12.78 15.58
C ARG A 139 -18.53 13.77 14.49
N GLY A 140 -18.82 13.47 13.23
CA GLY A 140 -18.48 14.33 12.10
C GLY A 140 -19.14 15.70 12.19
N GLU A 141 -20.41 15.78 12.59
CA GLU A 141 -21.09 17.04 12.86
C GLU A 141 -20.42 17.84 13.97
N SER A 142 -20.11 17.19 15.08
CA SER A 142 -19.45 17.81 16.22
C SER A 142 -18.06 18.35 15.84
N ILE A 143 -17.27 17.58 15.09
CA ILE A 143 -15.94 17.97 14.62
C ILE A 143 -16.04 19.16 13.67
N LEU A 144 -16.96 19.12 12.70
CA LEU A 144 -17.14 20.18 11.71
C LEU A 144 -17.46 21.51 12.37
N ARG A 145 -18.29 21.50 13.43
CA ARG A 145 -18.60 22.68 14.24
C ARG A 145 -17.40 23.11 15.10
N ALA A 146 -16.82 22.19 15.85
CA ALA A 146 -15.72 22.48 16.78
C ALA A 146 -14.46 23.01 16.09
N LYS A 147 -14.21 22.57 14.85
CA LYS A 147 -13.08 23.04 14.02
C LYS A 147 -13.42 24.31 13.22
N GLY A 148 -14.61 24.92 13.40
CA GLY A 148 -15.01 26.17 12.77
C GLY A 148 -15.40 26.07 11.29
N CYS A 149 -15.47 24.88 10.71
CA CYS A 149 -15.81 24.71 9.28
C CYS A 149 -17.20 25.29 8.96
N SER A 150 -18.16 25.15 9.88
CA SER A 150 -19.55 25.63 9.75
C SER A 150 -19.68 27.16 9.75
N GLU A 151 -18.66 27.91 10.10
CA GLU A 151 -18.65 29.38 10.05
C GLU A 151 -18.64 29.89 8.60
N CYS A 152 -18.09 29.10 7.68
CA CYS A 152 -18.00 29.44 6.27
C CYS A 152 -18.76 28.46 5.36
N HIS A 153 -18.82 27.17 5.74
CA HIS A 153 -19.39 26.11 4.92
C HIS A 153 -20.73 25.63 5.47
N GLN A 154 -21.77 25.68 4.65
CA GLN A 154 -23.05 25.08 4.97
C GLN A 154 -23.08 23.60 4.64
N THR A 155 -23.92 22.85 5.34
CA THR A 155 -24.18 21.42 5.12
C THR A 155 -25.66 21.14 4.79
N ARG A 156 -26.47 22.19 4.72
CA ARG A 156 -27.88 22.16 4.30
C ARG A 156 -28.14 23.37 3.43
N ALA A 157 -28.78 23.18 2.30
CA ALA A 157 -29.04 24.22 1.30
C ALA A 157 -30.02 25.28 1.86
N ALA A 158 -29.53 26.21 2.69
CA ALA A 158 -30.32 27.30 3.21
C ALA A 158 -29.44 28.52 3.53
N GLY A 159 -29.52 29.55 2.70
CA GLY A 159 -28.88 30.83 2.92
C GLY A 159 -27.59 31.11 2.13
N GLU A 160 -27.03 32.30 2.27
CA GLU A 160 -25.74 32.68 1.69
C GLU A 160 -24.61 32.13 2.54
N SER A 161 -23.61 31.52 1.91
CA SER A 161 -22.44 30.95 2.53
C SER A 161 -21.18 31.56 1.93
N ILE A 162 -20.17 31.86 2.77
CA ILE A 162 -18.86 32.36 2.33
C ILE A 162 -18.13 31.31 1.52
N GLY A 163 -18.18 30.06 1.99
CA GLY A 163 -17.56 28.91 1.35
C GLY A 163 -18.56 28.07 0.55
N PRO A 164 -18.09 27.14 -0.27
CA PRO A 164 -18.98 26.22 -0.99
C PRO A 164 -19.86 25.40 -0.05
N ASP A 165 -21.09 25.16 -0.47
CA ASP A 165 -22.06 24.31 0.24
C ASP A 165 -21.58 22.85 0.20
N LEU A 166 -21.21 22.31 1.36
CA LEU A 166 -20.77 20.94 1.53
C LEU A 166 -21.88 19.91 1.32
N ALA A 167 -23.17 20.29 1.38
CA ALA A 167 -24.26 19.38 1.05
C ALA A 167 -24.14 18.81 -0.38
N ARG A 168 -23.56 19.57 -1.31
CA ARG A 168 -23.28 19.11 -2.67
C ARG A 168 -22.14 18.10 -2.77
N TRP A 169 -21.36 17.94 -1.70
CA TRP A 169 -20.24 17.02 -1.63
C TRP A 169 -20.62 15.64 -1.08
N GLY A 170 -21.87 15.44 -0.67
CA GLY A 170 -22.39 14.15 -0.20
C GLY A 170 -22.21 12.98 -1.19
N ARG A 171 -22.04 13.26 -2.48
CA ARG A 171 -21.70 12.28 -3.51
C ARG A 171 -20.25 11.79 -3.47
N TYR A 172 -19.36 12.53 -2.83
CA TYR A 172 -17.95 12.16 -2.69
C TYR A 172 -17.77 11.26 -1.46
N ALA A 173 -17.75 9.96 -1.70
CA ALA A 173 -17.71 8.96 -0.63
C ALA A 173 -16.30 8.70 -0.09
N ASN A 174 -15.26 9.20 -0.77
CA ASN A 174 -13.87 8.84 -0.52
C ASN A 174 -13.10 10.01 0.11
N PRO A 175 -12.40 9.82 1.24
CA PRO A 175 -11.56 10.85 1.87
C PRO A 175 -10.48 11.43 0.95
N ILE A 176 -10.00 10.68 -0.05
CA ILE A 176 -9.01 11.18 -1.02
C ILE A 176 -9.62 12.29 -1.90
N VAL A 177 -10.87 12.13 -2.34
CA VAL A 177 -11.55 13.19 -3.11
C VAL A 177 -11.65 14.46 -2.27
N TRP A 178 -11.98 14.33 -0.99
CA TRP A 178 -12.02 15.45 -0.07
C TRP A 178 -10.65 16.09 0.12
N ALA A 179 -9.62 15.28 0.31
CA ALA A 179 -8.23 15.77 0.43
C ALA A 179 -7.79 16.53 -0.82
N GLN A 180 -8.17 16.04 -2.02
CA GLN A 180 -7.89 16.70 -3.29
C GLN A 180 -8.61 18.04 -3.40
N LEU A 181 -9.91 18.07 -3.10
CA LEU A 181 -10.69 19.31 -3.12
C LEU A 181 -10.16 20.32 -2.08
N MET A 182 -9.78 19.86 -0.90
CA MET A 182 -9.13 20.69 0.13
C MET A 182 -7.76 21.18 -0.34
N TRP A 183 -6.99 20.33 -1.03
CA TRP A 183 -5.73 20.74 -1.64
C TRP A 183 -5.95 21.91 -2.63
N GLU A 184 -6.83 21.78 -3.59
CA GLU A 184 -7.11 22.83 -4.59
C GLU A 184 -7.65 24.12 -3.94
N HIS A 185 -8.42 23.99 -2.86
CA HIS A 185 -9.15 25.08 -2.21
C HIS A 185 -8.36 25.80 -1.11
N ALA A 186 -7.30 25.18 -0.60
CA ALA A 186 -6.56 25.67 0.55
C ALA A 186 -6.06 27.14 0.44
N PRO A 187 -5.57 27.64 -0.71
CA PRO A 187 -5.15 29.04 -0.81
C PRO A 187 -6.29 30.03 -0.60
N LEU A 188 -7.48 29.73 -1.14
CA LEU A 188 -8.66 30.59 -0.97
C LEU A 188 -9.18 30.54 0.48
N MET A 189 -9.14 29.37 1.10
CA MET A 189 -9.53 29.20 2.50
C MET A 189 -8.55 29.95 3.42
N GLU A 190 -7.25 29.84 3.20
CA GLU A 190 -6.24 30.55 3.99
C GLU A 190 -6.47 32.03 3.96
N GLU A 191 -6.68 32.60 2.78
CA GLU A 191 -6.93 34.03 2.62
C GLU A 191 -8.25 34.47 3.30
N ALA A 192 -9.32 33.71 3.17
CA ALA A 192 -10.60 34.01 3.83
C ALA A 192 -10.50 33.92 5.36
N MET A 193 -9.86 32.88 5.89
CA MET A 193 -9.64 32.68 7.32
C MET A 193 -8.77 33.76 7.93
N ARG A 194 -7.69 34.13 7.23
CA ARG A 194 -6.78 35.22 7.65
C ARG A 194 -7.54 36.55 7.77
N ARG A 195 -8.41 36.89 6.79
CA ARG A 195 -9.24 38.08 6.83
C ARG A 195 -10.25 38.07 7.97
N SER A 196 -10.80 36.90 8.30
CA SER A 196 -11.78 36.73 9.37
C SER A 196 -11.16 36.50 10.75
N GLY A 197 -9.83 36.47 10.88
CA GLY A 197 -9.16 36.18 12.13
C GLY A 197 -9.34 34.75 12.66
N ILE A 198 -9.70 33.80 11.79
CA ILE A 198 -9.94 32.41 12.13
C ILE A 198 -8.64 31.62 11.98
N ALA A 199 -8.25 30.86 13.01
CA ALA A 199 -7.06 30.01 12.96
C ALA A 199 -7.27 28.80 12.05
N TRP A 200 -6.21 28.37 11.35
CA TRP A 200 -6.24 27.16 10.52
C TRP A 200 -6.57 25.92 11.36
N PRO A 201 -7.67 25.21 11.06
CA PRO A 201 -8.10 24.08 11.87
C PRO A 201 -7.15 22.90 11.71
N LYS A 202 -6.82 22.25 12.82
CA LYS A 202 -6.07 21.00 12.83
C LYS A 202 -7.04 19.82 12.86
N LEU A 203 -6.81 18.85 11.98
CA LEU A 203 -7.55 17.59 11.92
C LEU A 203 -6.73 16.49 12.58
N ASP A 204 -7.36 15.72 13.45
CA ASP A 204 -6.73 14.63 14.17
C ASP A 204 -7.16 13.29 13.58
N GLY A 205 -6.23 12.36 13.40
CA GLY A 205 -6.48 10.98 12.99
C GLY A 205 -7.61 10.81 11.98
N SER A 206 -8.75 10.32 12.42
CA SER A 206 -9.94 10.03 11.61
C SER A 206 -10.95 11.18 11.47
N ASP A 207 -10.62 12.41 11.91
CA ASP A 207 -11.55 13.55 11.86
C ASP A 207 -12.15 13.74 10.47
N LEU A 208 -11.31 13.70 9.42
CA LEU A 208 -11.79 13.86 8.05
C LEU A 208 -12.79 12.77 7.66
N VAL A 209 -12.57 11.54 8.10
CA VAL A 209 -13.47 10.41 7.80
C VAL A 209 -14.83 10.60 8.45
N HIS A 210 -14.88 11.09 9.68
CA HIS A 210 -16.12 11.43 10.39
C HIS A 210 -16.85 12.60 9.71
N ILE A 211 -16.12 13.67 9.32
CA ILE A 211 -16.70 14.79 8.58
C ILE A 211 -17.32 14.32 7.25
N VAL A 212 -16.60 13.50 6.49
CA VAL A 212 -17.11 12.91 5.24
C VAL A 212 -18.40 12.11 5.49
N ALA A 213 -18.41 11.28 6.55
CA ALA A 213 -19.60 10.51 6.92
C ALA A 213 -20.82 11.42 7.24
N TYR A 214 -20.60 12.51 7.97
CA TYR A 214 -21.65 13.49 8.27
C TYR A 214 -22.18 14.14 7.00
N VAL A 215 -21.32 14.70 6.16
CA VAL A 215 -21.76 15.39 4.94
C VAL A 215 -22.48 14.43 3.99
N ARG A 216 -22.06 13.17 3.94
CA ARG A 216 -22.80 12.13 3.18
C ARG A 216 -24.17 11.82 3.74
N SER A 217 -24.35 11.90 5.04
CA SER A 217 -25.66 11.64 5.69
C SER A 217 -26.65 12.79 5.50
N THR A 218 -26.15 14.02 5.31
CA THR A 218 -26.98 15.23 5.18
C THR A 218 -27.05 15.76 3.76
N GLY A 219 -26.15 15.32 2.88
CA GLY A 219 -26.03 15.82 1.52
C GLY A 219 -27.11 15.33 0.56
N THR A 220 -27.25 16.03 -0.56
CA THR A 220 -28.13 15.62 -1.65
C THR A 220 -27.64 14.32 -2.28
N SER A 221 -28.56 13.36 -2.43
CA SER A 221 -28.29 12.12 -3.15
C SER A 221 -27.99 12.39 -4.62
N GLY A 222 -26.83 11.97 -5.08
CA GLY A 222 -26.42 11.98 -6.48
C GLY A 222 -25.64 10.72 -6.79
N GLU A 223 -25.27 10.52 -8.06
CA GLU A 223 -24.39 9.43 -8.44
C GLU A 223 -23.09 9.52 -7.63
N LYS A 224 -22.75 8.43 -6.94
CA LYS A 224 -21.55 8.37 -6.11
C LYS A 224 -20.32 8.32 -7.02
N ILE A 225 -19.33 9.15 -6.72
CA ILE A 225 -18.05 9.14 -7.42
C ILE A 225 -17.11 8.18 -6.69
N TYR A 226 -16.64 7.19 -7.42
CA TYR A 226 -15.67 6.20 -6.96
C TYR A 226 -14.33 6.46 -7.63
N LEU A 227 -13.25 6.20 -6.89
CA LEU A 227 -11.89 6.17 -7.43
C LEU A 227 -11.47 4.72 -7.64
N SER A 228 -10.66 4.49 -8.65
CA SER A 228 -9.91 3.24 -8.74
C SER A 228 -8.90 3.15 -7.58
N PRO A 229 -8.56 1.95 -7.11
CA PRO A 229 -7.45 1.79 -6.18
C PRO A 229 -6.19 2.47 -6.70
N GLY A 230 -5.47 3.17 -5.82
CA GLY A 230 -4.26 3.87 -6.20
C GLY A 230 -3.14 2.92 -6.66
N SER A 231 -2.43 3.30 -7.69
CA SER A 231 -1.27 2.57 -8.22
C SER A 231 0.02 3.12 -7.63
N VAL A 232 0.79 2.28 -6.94
CA VAL A 232 2.10 2.64 -6.36
C VAL A 232 3.06 3.14 -7.43
N ALA A 233 3.16 2.42 -8.57
CA ALA A 233 4.07 2.79 -9.65
C ALA A 233 3.69 4.13 -10.32
N ARG A 234 2.39 4.37 -10.55
CA ARG A 234 1.93 5.67 -11.05
C ARG A 234 2.13 6.78 -10.03
N GLY A 235 1.91 6.48 -8.75
CA GLY A 235 2.15 7.40 -7.65
C GLY A 235 3.61 7.85 -7.56
N GLU A 236 4.56 6.94 -7.73
CA GLU A 236 5.98 7.26 -7.80
C GLU A 236 6.29 8.20 -8.98
N ALA A 237 5.79 7.88 -10.17
CA ALA A 237 5.97 8.71 -11.35
C ALA A 237 5.38 10.12 -11.14
N LEU A 238 4.15 10.20 -10.62
CA LEU A 238 3.47 11.45 -10.30
C LEU A 238 4.20 12.25 -9.20
N PHE A 239 4.73 11.59 -8.19
CA PHE A 239 5.50 12.22 -7.11
C PHE A 239 6.72 12.96 -7.65
N ARG A 240 7.36 12.40 -8.70
CA ARG A 240 8.45 13.06 -9.44
C ARG A 240 7.94 14.15 -10.37
N GLU A 241 6.93 13.87 -11.20
CA GLU A 241 6.35 14.80 -12.17
C GLU A 241 5.78 16.06 -11.50
N LYS A 242 5.09 15.89 -10.37
CA LYS A 242 4.51 16.99 -9.59
C LYS A 242 5.51 17.66 -8.65
N ASN A 243 6.80 17.33 -8.75
CA ASN A 243 7.91 17.91 -8.01
C ASN A 243 7.85 17.74 -6.47
N CYS A 244 7.11 16.77 -5.96
CA CYS A 244 7.02 16.50 -4.52
C CYS A 244 8.40 16.14 -3.92
N TYR A 245 9.23 15.41 -4.68
CA TYR A 245 10.58 14.98 -4.28
C TYR A 245 11.55 16.15 -4.03
N GLN A 246 11.29 17.36 -4.56
CA GLN A 246 12.16 18.52 -4.32
C GLN A 246 12.19 18.91 -2.83
N CYS A 247 11.13 18.56 -2.10
CA CYS A 247 11.05 18.75 -0.66
C CYS A 247 11.08 17.42 0.10
N HIS A 248 10.53 16.36 -0.45
CA HIS A 248 10.46 15.02 0.13
C HIS A 248 11.28 14.01 -0.71
N PRO A 249 12.50 13.58 -0.37
CA PRO A 249 13.16 13.62 0.94
C PRO A 249 14.11 14.80 1.19
N GLY A 250 14.18 15.82 0.33
CA GLY A 250 15.15 16.91 0.44
C GLY A 250 15.04 17.74 1.74
N THR A 251 14.37 18.89 1.68
CA THR A 251 14.28 19.86 2.79
C THR A 251 13.03 19.68 3.66
N GLY A 252 12.09 18.85 3.21
CA GLY A 252 10.94 18.40 3.98
C GLY A 252 11.24 17.07 4.69
N PRO A 253 10.27 16.52 5.42
CA PRO A 253 10.44 15.22 6.07
C PRO A 253 10.67 14.11 5.04
N ASP A 254 11.59 13.21 5.36
CA ASP A 254 11.73 11.96 4.64
C ASP A 254 10.50 11.08 4.89
N LEU A 255 9.68 10.88 3.86
CA LEU A 255 8.43 10.14 3.99
C LEU A 255 8.66 8.64 4.21
N ALA A 256 9.79 8.09 3.82
CA ALA A 256 10.13 6.70 4.09
C ALA A 256 10.50 6.47 5.57
N ALA A 257 11.22 7.43 6.16
CA ALA A 257 11.64 7.38 7.57
C ALA A 257 10.58 7.97 8.54
N ALA A 258 9.63 8.77 8.02
CA ALA A 258 8.63 9.42 8.85
C ALA A 258 7.63 8.40 9.44
N ASP A 259 7.22 8.64 10.69
CA ASP A 259 6.08 7.93 11.28
C ASP A 259 4.77 8.41 10.65
N LEU A 260 4.49 7.89 9.45
CA LEU A 260 3.29 8.21 8.70
C LEU A 260 2.08 7.42 9.22
N PRO A 261 0.88 8.02 9.19
CA PRO A 261 -0.34 7.28 9.45
C PRO A 261 -0.50 6.11 8.48
N VAL A 262 -1.03 5.01 8.97
CA VAL A 262 -1.27 3.80 8.16
C VAL A 262 -2.58 3.86 7.38
N SER A 263 -3.47 4.84 7.64
CA SER A 263 -4.75 4.97 6.93
C SER A 263 -4.81 6.20 6.02
N VAL A 264 -5.61 6.09 4.98
CA VAL A 264 -5.82 7.13 3.98
C VAL A 264 -6.36 8.42 4.60
N GLY A 265 -7.37 8.33 5.47
CA GLY A 265 -7.99 9.50 6.10
C GLY A 265 -7.05 10.21 7.08
N ALA A 266 -6.27 9.43 7.85
CA ALA A 266 -5.28 10.00 8.75
C ALA A 266 -4.12 10.66 7.99
N LEU A 267 -3.68 10.09 6.86
CA LEU A 267 -2.69 10.71 5.98
C LEU A 267 -3.25 12.00 5.36
N ALA A 268 -4.50 12.00 4.90
CA ALA A 268 -5.17 13.19 4.37
C ALA A 268 -5.27 14.30 5.44
N SER A 269 -5.61 13.95 6.68
CA SER A 269 -5.62 14.89 7.83
C SER A 269 -4.22 15.47 8.09
N ARG A 270 -3.18 14.64 8.01
CA ARG A 270 -1.80 15.10 8.15
C ARG A 270 -1.37 16.03 7.01
N MET A 271 -1.74 15.72 5.76
CA MET A 271 -1.51 16.61 4.60
C MET A 271 -2.20 17.96 4.79
N TRP A 272 -3.44 17.97 5.25
CA TRP A 272 -4.16 19.19 5.57
C TRP A 272 -3.44 20.02 6.64
N ASN A 273 -3.06 19.40 7.76
CA ASN A 273 -2.36 20.06 8.86
C ASN A 273 -1.02 20.69 8.44
N HIS A 274 -0.41 20.14 7.39
CA HIS A 274 0.89 20.53 6.87
C HIS A 274 0.79 21.53 5.70
N SER A 275 -0.40 21.71 5.13
CA SER A 275 -0.59 22.44 3.87
C SER A 275 -0.11 23.90 3.93
N LEU A 276 -0.30 24.62 5.03
CA LEU A 276 0.19 26.01 5.17
C LEU A 276 1.73 26.10 5.13
N SER A 277 2.40 25.17 5.78
CA SER A 277 3.88 25.11 5.75
C SER A 277 4.38 24.78 4.35
N MET A 278 3.71 23.84 3.67
CA MET A 278 4.04 23.49 2.29
C MET A 278 3.83 24.68 1.37
N MET A 279 2.69 25.38 1.45
CA MET A 279 2.43 26.56 0.62
C MET A 279 3.48 27.64 0.80
N ARG A 280 3.89 27.93 2.04
CA ARG A 280 4.97 28.91 2.32
C ARG A 280 6.30 28.48 1.71
N MET A 281 6.71 27.23 1.95
CA MET A 281 7.97 26.73 1.41
C MET A 281 7.99 26.68 -0.12
N MET A 282 6.86 26.38 -0.75
CA MET A 282 6.73 26.42 -2.21
C MET A 282 6.89 27.85 -2.73
N ALA A 283 6.24 28.84 -2.09
CA ALA A 283 6.36 30.25 -2.46
C ALA A 283 7.80 30.78 -2.25
N GLU A 284 8.46 30.42 -1.15
CA GLU A 284 9.84 30.83 -0.85
C GLU A 284 10.85 30.26 -1.87
N ARG A 285 10.52 29.18 -2.57
CA ARG A 285 11.38 28.48 -3.52
C ARG A 285 10.95 28.63 -4.98
N ASP A 286 9.96 29.46 -5.22
CA ASP A 286 9.36 29.64 -6.55
C ASP A 286 8.90 28.31 -7.18
N VAL A 287 8.38 27.41 -6.35
CA VAL A 287 7.78 26.13 -6.78
C VAL A 287 6.28 26.30 -6.92
N SER A 288 5.79 26.14 -8.14
CA SER A 288 4.34 26.19 -8.41
C SER A 288 3.62 25.03 -7.73
N ARG A 289 2.49 25.32 -7.11
CA ARG A 289 1.61 24.28 -6.56
C ARG A 289 1.01 23.48 -7.69
N PRO A 290 1.27 22.15 -7.77
CA PRO A 290 0.75 21.35 -8.87
C PRO A 290 -0.76 21.13 -8.70
N PRO A 291 -1.55 21.26 -9.79
CA PRO A 291 -2.92 20.76 -9.79
C PRO A 291 -2.92 19.24 -9.68
N LEU A 292 -3.88 18.70 -8.93
CA LEU A 292 -4.05 17.26 -8.73
C LEU A 292 -5.50 16.87 -9.02
N THR A 293 -5.67 15.84 -9.83
CA THR A 293 -6.95 15.13 -9.88
C THR A 293 -7.07 14.19 -8.67
N ALA A 294 -8.28 13.79 -8.36
CA ALA A 294 -8.50 12.86 -7.24
C ALA A 294 -7.82 11.51 -7.47
N GLN A 295 -7.74 11.03 -8.72
CA GLN A 295 -7.04 9.78 -9.04
C GLN A 295 -5.51 9.95 -8.93
N GLU A 296 -4.94 11.05 -9.38
CA GLU A 296 -3.51 11.33 -9.18
C GLU A 296 -3.16 11.38 -7.69
N LEU A 297 -4.02 12.00 -6.87
CA LEU A 297 -3.80 11.99 -5.43
C LEU A 297 -3.94 10.59 -4.84
N ALA A 298 -4.87 9.75 -5.31
CA ALA A 298 -4.99 8.35 -4.90
C ALA A 298 -3.72 7.56 -5.20
N ASP A 299 -3.15 7.75 -6.39
CA ASP A 299 -1.90 7.11 -6.80
C ASP A 299 -0.71 7.58 -5.93
N ILE A 300 -0.59 8.89 -5.69
CA ILE A 300 0.45 9.46 -4.81
C ILE A 300 0.31 8.96 -3.37
N VAL A 301 -0.91 8.89 -2.84
CA VAL A 301 -1.19 8.37 -1.49
C VAL A 301 -0.78 6.89 -1.40
N ALA A 302 -1.11 6.08 -2.42
CA ALA A 302 -0.70 4.68 -2.47
C ALA A 302 0.84 4.54 -2.45
N TYR A 303 1.56 5.36 -3.20
CA TYR A 303 3.02 5.40 -3.19
C TYR A 303 3.58 5.79 -1.81
N VAL A 304 3.07 6.87 -1.22
CA VAL A 304 3.53 7.35 0.10
C VAL A 304 3.29 6.31 1.19
N LEU A 305 2.14 5.63 1.17
CA LEU A 305 1.84 4.55 2.10
C LEU A 305 2.76 3.34 1.87
N ALA A 306 3.09 3.03 0.62
CA ALA A 306 4.01 1.95 0.27
C ALA A 306 5.45 2.21 0.75
N LEU A 307 5.92 3.46 0.75
CA LEU A 307 7.23 3.82 1.34
C LEU A 307 7.34 3.35 2.80
N GLY A 308 6.23 3.38 3.53
CA GLY A 308 6.17 2.93 4.91
C GLY A 308 6.17 1.41 5.10
N THR A 309 6.00 0.63 4.03
CA THR A 309 5.93 -0.83 4.07
C THR A 309 7.18 -1.51 3.50
N ALA A 310 8.20 -0.72 3.14
CA ALA A 310 9.48 -1.27 2.71
C ALA A 310 10.16 -2.02 3.86
N ASP A 311 10.70 -3.20 3.55
CA ASP A 311 11.49 -3.96 4.49
C ASP A 311 12.77 -3.19 4.85
N ARG A 312 13.22 -3.33 6.10
CA ARG A 312 14.56 -2.88 6.48
C ARG A 312 15.58 -3.78 5.82
N GLU A 313 16.80 -3.28 5.66
CA GLU A 313 17.90 -4.10 5.18
C GLU A 313 18.14 -5.28 6.13
N GLY A 314 18.14 -6.49 5.57
CA GLY A 314 18.39 -7.73 6.32
C GLY A 314 19.88 -8.00 6.52
N SER A 315 20.22 -8.60 7.64
CA SER A 315 21.58 -9.03 7.97
C SER A 315 21.77 -10.51 7.70
N ALA A 316 22.56 -10.87 6.71
CA ALA A 316 22.91 -12.28 6.41
C ALA A 316 23.57 -12.98 7.61
N ALA A 317 24.35 -12.26 8.41
CA ALA A 317 25.00 -12.83 9.61
C ALA A 317 23.98 -13.15 10.71
N VAL A 318 22.95 -12.31 10.88
CA VAL A 318 21.83 -12.59 11.82
C VAL A 318 20.96 -13.70 11.22
N GLY A 319 20.66 -13.65 9.94
CA GLY A 319 19.88 -14.67 9.24
C GLY A 319 20.47 -16.07 9.35
N LYS A 320 21.80 -16.19 9.29
CA LYS A 320 22.50 -17.45 9.56
C LYS A 320 22.19 -17.98 10.98
N LYS A 321 22.23 -17.09 11.98
CA LYS A 321 21.88 -17.48 13.37
C LYS A 321 20.42 -17.91 13.47
N VAL A 322 19.51 -17.17 12.83
CA VAL A 322 18.09 -17.52 12.73
C VAL A 322 17.91 -18.90 12.10
N PHE A 323 18.55 -19.17 10.95
CA PHE A 323 18.52 -20.46 10.25
C PHE A 323 18.96 -21.62 11.17
N THR A 324 20.06 -21.43 11.88
CA THR A 324 20.60 -22.43 12.80
C THR A 324 19.72 -22.61 14.04
N GLN A 325 19.38 -21.52 14.72
CA GLN A 325 18.63 -21.57 15.98
C GLN A 325 17.20 -22.07 15.82
N LYS A 326 16.59 -21.79 14.66
CA LYS A 326 15.24 -22.30 14.34
C LYS A 326 15.24 -23.71 13.77
N GLY A 327 16.42 -24.33 13.64
CA GLY A 327 16.58 -25.73 13.27
C GLY A 327 16.37 -26.03 11.77
N CYS A 328 16.31 -25.00 10.92
CA CYS A 328 16.10 -25.17 9.46
C CYS A 328 17.16 -26.10 8.83
N GLY A 329 18.42 -25.97 9.27
CA GLY A 329 19.55 -26.79 8.79
C GLY A 329 19.48 -28.26 9.21
N GLN A 330 18.54 -28.67 10.05
CA GLN A 330 18.36 -30.11 10.36
C GLN A 330 17.77 -30.89 9.19
N CYS A 331 16.99 -30.22 8.35
CA CYS A 331 16.33 -30.82 7.18
C CYS A 331 16.81 -30.17 5.87
N HIS A 332 17.04 -28.85 5.84
CA HIS A 332 17.47 -28.11 4.65
C HIS A 332 19.00 -27.96 4.62
N GLN A 333 19.70 -29.05 4.32
CA GLN A 333 21.16 -29.10 4.27
C GLN A 333 21.69 -29.02 2.85
N GLU A 334 22.99 -28.74 2.72
CA GLU A 334 23.70 -28.79 1.43
C GLU A 334 24.02 -30.22 0.94
N ALA A 335 23.83 -31.21 1.81
CA ALA A 335 24.12 -32.60 1.50
C ALA A 335 23.11 -33.18 0.48
N SER A 336 23.59 -34.02 -0.44
CA SER A 336 22.79 -34.65 -1.50
C SER A 336 21.72 -35.61 -1.01
N ASP A 337 21.82 -36.04 0.24
CA ASP A 337 20.90 -36.95 0.91
C ASP A 337 19.96 -36.23 1.91
N SER A 338 19.90 -34.91 1.82
CA SER A 338 19.03 -34.08 2.65
C SER A 338 17.55 -34.48 2.45
N PRO A 339 16.76 -34.62 3.54
CA PRO A 339 15.35 -34.96 3.47
C PRO A 339 14.47 -33.83 2.89
N ALA A 340 15.02 -32.63 2.71
CA ALA A 340 14.33 -31.46 2.19
C ALA A 340 15.21 -30.70 1.16
N PRO A 341 14.61 -29.94 0.25
CA PRO A 341 15.35 -29.17 -0.73
C PRO A 341 16.28 -28.14 -0.08
N ARG A 342 17.41 -27.87 -0.72
CA ARG A 342 18.28 -26.74 -0.34
C ARG A 342 17.50 -25.43 -0.41
N LEU A 343 17.79 -24.57 0.53
CA LEU A 343 17.26 -23.20 0.54
C LEU A 343 18.36 -22.22 0.16
N SER A 344 18.51 -21.96 -1.16
CA SER A 344 19.39 -20.89 -1.63
C SER A 344 18.76 -20.16 -2.81
N GLY A 345 19.03 -18.86 -2.92
CA GLY A 345 18.57 -18.05 -4.05
C GLY A 345 19.10 -18.59 -5.39
N GLY A 346 20.32 -19.14 -5.40
CA GLY A 346 20.90 -19.78 -6.58
C GLY A 346 20.16 -21.01 -7.04
N ASP A 347 19.68 -21.85 -6.13
CA ASP A 347 18.92 -23.08 -6.45
C ASP A 347 17.49 -22.75 -6.92
N LEU A 348 16.92 -21.64 -6.49
CA LEU A 348 15.59 -21.16 -6.89
C LEU A 348 15.62 -20.29 -8.15
N GLY A 349 16.80 -20.04 -8.73
CA GLY A 349 16.99 -19.32 -9.99
C GLY A 349 16.74 -17.81 -9.95
N ALA A 350 16.43 -17.26 -8.79
CA ALA A 350 16.18 -15.85 -8.59
C ALA A 350 16.31 -15.44 -7.11
N GLU A 351 16.39 -14.14 -6.85
CA GLU A 351 16.32 -13.59 -5.50
C GLU A 351 15.01 -14.00 -4.78
N ILE A 352 15.14 -14.55 -3.57
CA ILE A 352 14.01 -14.94 -2.74
C ILE A 352 13.47 -13.69 -2.05
N ARG A 353 12.36 -13.16 -2.55
CA ARG A 353 11.62 -12.05 -1.93
C ARG A 353 10.64 -12.58 -0.86
N PRO A 354 10.14 -11.74 0.06
CA PRO A 354 9.18 -12.16 1.09
C PRO A 354 7.97 -12.92 0.55
N VAL A 355 7.39 -12.49 -0.57
CA VAL A 355 6.24 -13.15 -1.18
C VAL A 355 6.57 -14.55 -1.72
N HIS A 356 7.80 -14.73 -2.26
CA HIS A 356 8.26 -16.05 -2.71
C HIS A 356 8.39 -17.01 -1.52
N MET A 357 8.98 -16.51 -0.45
CA MET A 357 9.11 -17.28 0.80
C MET A 357 7.73 -17.62 1.34
N ALA A 358 6.82 -16.66 1.45
CA ALA A 358 5.45 -16.92 1.94
C ALA A 358 4.72 -17.97 1.08
N THR A 359 4.87 -17.91 -0.26
CA THR A 359 4.28 -18.89 -1.17
C THR A 359 4.84 -20.30 -0.94
N ALA A 360 6.17 -20.41 -0.87
CA ALA A 360 6.83 -21.69 -0.63
C ALA A 360 6.45 -22.27 0.73
N MET A 361 6.48 -21.45 1.76
CA MET A 361 6.15 -21.85 3.14
C MET A 361 4.68 -22.27 3.27
N TRP A 362 3.77 -21.56 2.61
CA TRP A 362 2.35 -21.92 2.58
C TRP A 362 2.12 -23.28 1.92
N ASN A 363 2.66 -23.48 0.72
CA ASN A 363 2.45 -24.70 -0.06
C ASN A 363 3.16 -25.93 0.56
N HIS A 364 4.25 -25.70 1.32
CA HIS A 364 5.02 -26.76 2.00
C HIS A 364 4.63 -26.96 3.46
N GLY A 365 3.86 -26.04 4.03
CA GLY A 365 3.60 -25.96 5.46
C GLY A 365 3.02 -27.24 6.05
N GLU A 366 2.12 -27.92 5.33
CA GLU A 366 1.51 -29.17 5.80
C GLU A 366 2.55 -30.30 5.91
N THR A 367 3.32 -30.53 4.85
CA THR A 367 4.37 -31.54 4.84
C THR A 367 5.45 -31.25 5.87
N MET A 368 5.85 -29.98 6.02
CA MET A 368 6.81 -29.59 7.04
C MET A 368 6.29 -29.83 8.45
N LEU A 369 5.04 -29.48 8.73
CA LEU A 369 4.43 -29.68 10.04
C LEU A 369 4.37 -31.17 10.42
N GLU A 370 4.04 -32.04 9.45
CA GLU A 370 4.02 -33.49 9.64
C GLU A 370 5.42 -34.01 9.96
N ARG A 371 6.43 -33.67 9.15
CA ARG A 371 7.82 -34.10 9.36
C ARG A 371 8.41 -33.60 10.67
N MET A 372 8.13 -32.36 11.03
CA MET A 372 8.58 -31.79 12.31
C MET A 372 7.93 -32.50 13.49
N THR A 373 6.64 -32.83 13.38
CA THR A 373 5.91 -33.58 14.42
C THR A 373 6.49 -34.98 14.57
N GLU A 374 6.75 -35.69 13.47
CA GLU A 374 7.40 -37.00 13.48
C GLU A 374 8.80 -36.97 14.13
N ALA A 375 9.55 -35.88 13.89
CA ALA A 375 10.87 -35.66 14.47
C ALA A 375 10.85 -35.11 15.90
N GLY A 376 9.68 -34.85 16.50
CA GLY A 376 9.55 -34.25 17.83
C GLY A 376 10.01 -32.78 17.89
N LEU A 377 10.02 -32.07 16.78
CA LEU A 377 10.44 -30.68 16.66
C LEU A 377 9.24 -29.75 16.78
N SER A 378 9.45 -28.62 17.49
CA SER A 378 8.46 -27.58 17.57
C SER A 378 8.49 -26.68 16.32
N TRP A 379 7.31 -26.20 15.87
CA TRP A 379 7.22 -25.23 14.79
C TRP A 379 7.96 -23.92 15.16
N PRO A 380 8.92 -23.46 14.34
CA PRO A 380 9.67 -22.26 14.64
C PRO A 380 8.81 -21.01 14.41
N VAL A 381 8.89 -20.06 15.33
CA VAL A 381 8.17 -18.78 15.27
C VAL A 381 9.15 -17.68 14.96
N PHE A 382 8.82 -16.82 13.99
CA PHE A 382 9.60 -15.66 13.62
C PHE A 382 9.07 -14.40 14.32
N ASN A 383 9.98 -13.55 14.77
CA ASN A 383 9.68 -12.18 15.18
C ASN A 383 9.94 -11.21 14.03
N ASP A 384 9.64 -9.92 14.25
CA ASP A 384 9.51 -8.88 13.21
C ASP A 384 10.61 -8.87 12.13
N GLN A 385 11.90 -8.91 12.53
CA GLN A 385 13.02 -8.76 11.57
C GLN A 385 13.62 -10.11 11.13
N GLU A 386 13.38 -11.17 11.87
CA GLU A 386 14.04 -12.47 11.63
C GLU A 386 13.78 -13.05 10.24
N MET A 387 12.57 -12.81 9.68
CA MET A 387 12.26 -13.27 8.32
C MET A 387 13.11 -12.55 7.28
N ILE A 388 13.30 -11.25 7.42
CA ILE A 388 14.13 -10.45 6.50
C ILE A 388 15.61 -10.82 6.61
N ASP A 389 16.09 -11.01 7.83
CA ASP A 389 17.46 -11.46 8.07
C ASP A 389 17.70 -12.86 7.47
N LEU A 390 16.72 -13.76 7.62
CA LEU A 390 16.76 -15.09 7.00
C LEU A 390 16.83 -14.99 5.47
N LEU A 391 16.00 -14.15 4.86
CA LEU A 391 16.03 -13.91 3.40
C LEU A 391 17.37 -13.36 2.95
N ALA A 392 17.95 -12.42 3.68
CA ALA A 392 19.28 -11.89 3.39
C ALA A 392 20.36 -13.00 3.41
N PHE A 393 20.27 -13.92 4.37
CA PHE A 393 21.19 -15.08 4.42
C PHE A 393 20.96 -16.04 3.23
N LEU A 394 19.72 -16.38 2.93
CA LEU A 394 19.39 -17.31 1.84
C LEU A 394 19.74 -16.74 0.45
N ASN A 395 19.71 -15.42 0.29
CA ASN A 395 20.09 -14.73 -0.93
C ASN A 395 21.60 -14.49 -1.06
N THR A 396 22.38 -14.75 -0.01
CA THR A 396 23.85 -14.64 -0.09
C THR A 396 24.38 -15.76 -0.97
N PRO A 397 25.19 -15.47 -2.02
CA PRO A 397 25.80 -16.49 -2.86
C PRO A 397 26.61 -17.50 -2.04
N ASP A 398 26.57 -18.78 -2.42
CA ASP A 398 27.21 -19.87 -1.67
C ASP A 398 28.72 -19.62 -1.41
N VAL A 399 29.42 -19.02 -2.37
CA VAL A 399 30.85 -18.65 -2.24
C VAL A 399 31.10 -17.59 -1.16
N GLN A 400 30.08 -16.81 -0.78
CA GLN A 400 30.15 -15.76 0.25
C GLN A 400 29.43 -16.18 1.53
N ARG A 401 28.72 -17.30 1.50
CA ARG A 401 27.95 -17.78 2.63
C ARG A 401 28.88 -18.31 3.71
N PRO A 402 28.85 -17.79 4.92
CA PRO A 402 29.69 -18.31 5.98
C PRO A 402 29.32 -19.78 6.25
N PRO A 403 30.30 -20.70 6.33
CA PRO A 403 30.02 -22.12 6.52
C PRO A 403 29.23 -22.34 7.82
N VAL A 404 28.20 -23.21 7.74
CA VAL A 404 27.48 -23.68 8.92
C VAL A 404 28.36 -24.75 9.56
N GLY A 405 29.08 -24.38 10.62
CA GLY A 405 30.02 -25.27 11.28
C GLY A 405 29.33 -26.38 12.08
N PRO A 406 29.99 -27.53 12.29
CA PRO A 406 29.45 -28.61 13.12
C PRO A 406 29.26 -28.24 14.59
N GLY A 407 29.76 -27.08 15.02
CA GLY A 407 29.60 -26.55 16.38
C GLY A 407 28.39 -25.65 16.60
N ASP A 408 27.65 -25.30 15.56
CA ASP A 408 26.44 -24.45 15.60
C ASP A 408 25.15 -25.29 15.83
N ARG A 409 25.33 -26.58 16.21
CA ARG A 409 24.25 -27.54 16.50
C ARG A 409 23.82 -27.53 17.96
#